data_7fe7a6233b3b8b1101a4758f09feb821
#
_entry.id   7fe7a6233b3b8b1101a4758f09feb821
#
_cell.length_a   1.000
_cell.length_b   1.000
_cell.length_c   1.000
_cell.angle_alpha   90.00
_cell.angle_beta   90.00
_cell.angle_gamma   90.00
#
_symmetry.space_group_name_H-M   'P 1'
#
loop_
_entity.id
_entity.type
_entity.pdbx_description
1 polymer ?
#
loop_
_entity_poly.entity_id
_entity_poly.type
_entity_poly.pdbx_seq_one_letter_code
_entity_poly.pdbx_strand_id
1 'polypeptide(L)'
;MVFVMRQLDRQPQTLGEKLRALRRGQAVSLDMMEQQSHVQKRYLEALERGRYDALPEPLYTRNFIKAYTRLLGADETYFLELYAEESGQMDLLAPHRLPRQRVQQSWLFAPAKFLKVVAFGGLATM
;
A
#
# COMPACT_ATOMS: atom_id res chain seq x y z
N MET A 1 7.85 -14.85 -25.68
CA MET A 1 8.39 -15.36 -24.40
C MET A 1 9.29 -14.35 -23.68
N VAL A 2 10.16 -13.64 -24.38
CA VAL A 2 11.01 -12.58 -23.77
C VAL A 2 10.19 -11.45 -23.16
N PHE A 3 9.03 -11.13 -23.71
CA PHE A 3 8.16 -10.07 -23.25
C PHE A 3 7.49 -10.39 -21.89
N VAL A 4 7.10 -11.62 -21.67
CA VAL A 4 6.46 -12.06 -20.41
C VAL A 4 7.48 -12.08 -19.26
N MET A 5 8.70 -12.53 -19.52
CA MET A 5 9.78 -12.51 -18.52
C MET A 5 10.16 -11.10 -18.10
N ARG A 6 10.15 -10.14 -19.04
CA ARG A 6 10.46 -8.74 -18.74
C ARG A 6 9.41 -8.08 -17.84
N GLN A 7 8.17 -8.54 -17.87
CA GLN A 7 7.13 -8.06 -16.96
C GLN A 7 7.25 -8.67 -15.56
N LEU A 8 7.73 -9.89 -15.44
CA LEU A 8 7.91 -10.56 -14.16
C LEU A 8 9.06 -9.97 -13.33
N ASP A 9 10.09 -9.46 -14.01
CA ASP A 9 11.25 -8.85 -13.35
C ASP A 9 11.05 -7.37 -13.03
N ARG A 10 9.93 -6.79 -13.43
CA ARG A 10 9.69 -5.37 -13.21
C ARG A 10 9.34 -5.11 -11.76
N GLN A 11 10.26 -4.47 -11.06
CA GLN A 11 10.02 -4.04 -9.70
C GLN A 11 8.93 -2.95 -9.66
N PRO A 12 8.03 -3.00 -8.68
CA PRO A 12 7.02 -1.96 -8.55
C PRO A 12 7.66 -0.60 -8.28
N GLN A 13 7.34 0.39 -9.11
CA GLN A 13 7.94 1.73 -9.08
C GLN A 13 7.02 2.75 -8.43
N THR A 14 5.75 2.72 -8.81
CA THR A 14 4.76 3.69 -8.33
C THR A 14 4.15 3.27 -7.00
N LEU A 15 3.55 4.24 -6.31
CA LEU A 15 2.79 4.00 -5.08
C LEU A 15 1.76 2.88 -5.28
N GLY A 16 0.95 2.99 -6.33
CA GLY A 16 -0.11 2.02 -6.60
C GLY A 16 0.43 0.62 -6.88
N GLU A 17 1.50 0.52 -7.65
CA GLU A 17 2.16 -0.75 -7.93
C GLU A 17 2.71 -1.40 -6.66
N LYS A 18 3.30 -0.59 -5.78
CA LYS A 18 3.85 -1.07 -4.50
C LYS A 18 2.74 -1.54 -3.55
N LEU A 19 1.66 -0.79 -3.45
CA LEU A 19 0.50 -1.20 -2.64
C LEU A 19 -0.11 -2.50 -3.15
N ARG A 20 -0.27 -2.61 -4.47
CA ARG A 20 -0.81 -3.82 -5.10
C ARG A 20 0.10 -5.04 -4.88
N ALA A 21 1.41 -4.87 -5.03
CA ALA A 21 2.37 -5.93 -4.80
C ALA A 21 2.33 -6.40 -3.34
N LEU A 22 2.24 -5.47 -2.40
CA LEU A 22 2.12 -5.75 -0.98
C LEU A 22 0.85 -6.54 -0.66
N ARG A 23 -0.29 -6.10 -1.20
CA ARG A 23 -1.58 -6.78 -1.02
C ARG A 23 -1.55 -8.20 -1.57
N ARG A 24 -1.09 -8.35 -2.81
CA ARG A 24 -1.00 -9.65 -3.47
C ARG A 24 -0.02 -10.59 -2.78
N GLY A 25 1.08 -10.05 -2.28
CA GLY A 25 2.06 -10.82 -1.52
C GLY A 25 1.49 -11.42 -0.24
N GLN A 26 0.46 -10.81 0.32
CA GLN A 26 -0.26 -11.30 1.51
C GLN A 26 -1.54 -12.08 1.15
N ALA A 27 -1.80 -12.29 -0.13
CA ALA A 27 -2.99 -13.00 -0.63
C ALA A 27 -4.31 -12.37 -0.15
N VAL A 28 -4.37 -11.03 -0.06
CA VAL A 28 -5.56 -10.29 0.34
C VAL A 28 -6.28 -9.77 -0.88
N SER A 29 -7.60 -10.01 -0.98
CA SER A 29 -8.42 -9.50 -2.05
C SER A 29 -8.84 -8.04 -1.80
N LEU A 30 -9.22 -7.31 -2.86
CA LEU A 30 -9.77 -5.96 -2.70
C LEU A 30 -11.09 -5.96 -1.94
N ASP A 31 -11.90 -6.99 -2.08
CA ASP A 31 -13.15 -7.12 -1.32
C ASP A 31 -12.88 -7.24 0.19
N MET A 32 -11.88 -8.02 0.57
CA MET A 32 -11.45 -8.13 1.95
C MET A 32 -10.88 -6.81 2.47
N MET A 33 -10.11 -6.10 1.66
CA MET A 33 -9.61 -4.76 1.99
C MET A 33 -10.76 -3.78 2.25
N GLU A 34 -11.78 -3.79 1.41
CA GLU A 34 -12.97 -2.94 1.58
C GLU A 34 -13.69 -3.26 2.89
N GLN A 35 -13.91 -4.52 3.19
CA GLN A 35 -14.61 -4.95 4.41
C GLN A 35 -13.87 -4.52 5.68
N GLN A 36 -12.55 -4.63 5.68
CA GLN A 36 -11.75 -4.36 6.88
C GLN A 36 -11.37 -2.89 7.03
N SER A 37 -11.13 -2.19 5.94
CA SER A 37 -10.74 -0.78 5.96
C SER A 37 -11.91 0.20 5.96
N HIS A 38 -13.09 -0.26 5.54
CA HIS A 38 -14.27 0.57 5.27
C HIS A 38 -14.04 1.60 4.16
N VAL A 39 -13.02 1.40 3.34
CA VAL A 39 -12.76 2.19 2.13
C VAL A 39 -13.39 1.48 0.95
N GLN A 40 -14.18 2.19 0.16
CA GLN A 40 -14.85 1.61 -1.00
C GLN A 40 -13.85 1.02 -1.99
N LYS A 41 -14.15 -0.15 -2.52
CA LYS A 41 -13.31 -0.89 -3.46
C LYS A 41 -12.83 -0.04 -4.63
N ARG A 42 -13.71 0.81 -5.18
CA ARG A 42 -13.37 1.71 -6.29
C ARG A 42 -12.22 2.66 -5.95
N TYR A 43 -12.12 3.12 -4.70
CA TYR A 43 -11.02 3.98 -4.26
C TYR A 43 -9.74 3.19 -4.05
N LEU A 44 -9.83 1.97 -3.54
CA LEU A 44 -8.69 1.08 -3.42
C LEU A 44 -8.10 0.73 -4.80
N GLU A 45 -8.95 0.45 -5.77
CA GLU A 45 -8.53 0.23 -7.16
C GLU A 45 -7.88 1.47 -7.77
N ALA A 46 -8.45 2.66 -7.52
CA ALA A 46 -7.89 3.92 -8.00
C ALA A 46 -6.50 4.18 -7.44
N LEU A 47 -6.29 3.89 -6.15
CA LEU A 47 -4.95 3.98 -5.53
C LEU A 47 -3.95 3.04 -6.21
N GLU A 48 -4.32 1.79 -6.43
CA GLU A 48 -3.44 0.80 -7.06
C GLU A 48 -3.10 1.15 -8.51
N ARG A 49 -4.01 1.81 -9.21
CA ARG A 49 -3.81 2.24 -10.61
C ARG A 49 -3.17 3.61 -10.75
N GLY A 50 -2.96 4.32 -9.63
CA GLY A 50 -2.41 5.68 -9.66
C GLY A 50 -3.37 6.72 -10.22
N ARG A 51 -4.67 6.44 -10.20
CA ARG A 51 -5.70 7.37 -10.67
C ARG A 51 -6.16 8.28 -9.55
N TYR A 52 -5.33 9.25 -9.21
CA TYR A 52 -5.62 10.21 -8.15
C TYR A 52 -6.80 11.13 -8.47
N ASP A 53 -7.06 11.35 -9.77
CA ASP A 53 -8.22 12.11 -10.26
C ASP A 53 -9.57 11.44 -9.97
N ALA A 54 -9.58 10.11 -9.83
CA ALA A 54 -10.77 9.35 -9.46
C ALA A 54 -11.02 9.28 -7.96
N LEU A 55 -10.10 9.85 -7.17
CA LEU A 55 -10.18 9.88 -5.72
C LEU A 55 -10.80 11.20 -5.25
N PRO A 56 -11.42 11.22 -4.04
CA PRO A 56 -11.86 12.47 -3.42
C PRO A 56 -10.66 13.39 -3.14
N GLU A 57 -10.92 14.47 -2.41
CA GLU A 57 -9.89 15.43 -2.04
C GLU A 57 -8.63 14.76 -1.46
N PRO A 58 -7.44 15.39 -1.59
CA PRO A 58 -6.16 14.82 -1.13
C PRO A 58 -6.15 14.35 0.31
N LEU A 59 -6.90 15.02 1.19
CA LEU A 59 -7.01 14.61 2.59
C LEU A 59 -7.59 13.19 2.72
N TYR A 60 -8.65 12.89 1.98
CA TYR A 60 -9.25 11.56 1.96
C TYR A 60 -8.32 10.52 1.35
N THR A 61 -7.63 10.88 0.29
CA THR A 61 -6.64 9.99 -0.35
C THR A 61 -5.56 9.60 0.64
N ARG A 62 -5.05 10.54 1.41
CA ARG A 62 -4.05 10.26 2.46
C ARG A 62 -4.62 9.32 3.53
N ASN A 63 -5.86 9.53 3.94
CA ASN A 63 -6.51 8.65 4.91
C ASN A 63 -6.72 7.23 4.35
N PHE A 64 -7.03 7.10 3.06
CA PHE A 64 -7.14 5.80 2.40
C PHE A 64 -5.80 5.07 2.37
N ILE A 65 -4.71 5.79 2.08
CA ILE A 65 -3.35 5.22 2.11
C ILE A 65 -3.02 4.75 3.53
N LYS A 66 -3.35 5.54 4.55
CA LYS A 66 -3.15 5.14 5.95
C LYS A 66 -3.90 3.86 6.28
N ALA A 67 -5.18 3.79 5.93
CA ALA A 67 -6.00 2.61 6.18
C ALA A 67 -5.43 1.38 5.44
N TYR A 68 -5.02 1.56 4.20
CA TYR A 68 -4.43 0.51 3.37
C TYR A 68 -3.14 -0.05 3.99
N THR A 69 -2.22 0.83 4.35
CA THR A 69 -0.92 0.45 4.91
C THR A 69 -1.05 -0.17 6.29
N ARG A 70 -1.92 0.36 7.14
CA ARG A 70 -2.17 -0.19 8.47
C ARG A 70 -2.72 -1.60 8.41
N LEU A 71 -3.65 -1.84 7.50
CA LEU A 71 -4.26 -3.16 7.33
C LEU A 71 -3.22 -4.21 6.92
N LEU A 72 -2.27 -3.83 6.06
CA LEU A 72 -1.23 -4.73 5.56
C LEU A 72 0.06 -4.70 6.38
N GLY A 73 0.12 -3.90 7.44
CA GLY A 73 1.32 -3.80 8.28
C GLY A 73 2.50 -3.12 7.61
N ALA A 74 2.25 -2.22 6.65
CA ALA A 74 3.28 -1.48 5.94
C ALA A 74 3.64 -0.16 6.63
N ASP A 75 4.76 0.44 6.21
CA ASP A 75 5.20 1.74 6.71
C ASP A 75 4.35 2.87 6.12
N GLU A 76 3.45 3.39 6.93
CA GLU A 76 2.54 4.48 6.59
C GLU A 76 3.29 5.73 6.11
N THR A 77 4.31 6.13 6.83
CA THR A 77 5.09 7.33 6.52
C THR A 77 5.74 7.24 5.13
N TYR A 78 6.33 6.10 4.82
CA TYR A 78 6.95 5.86 3.52
C TYR A 78 5.95 6.04 2.37
N PHE A 79 4.77 5.45 2.48
CA PHE A 79 3.75 5.54 1.43
C PHE A 79 3.12 6.93 1.33
N LEU A 80 2.97 7.64 2.43
CA LEU A 80 2.50 9.02 2.41
C LEU A 80 3.50 9.97 1.75
N GLU A 81 4.79 9.78 2.00
CA GLU A 81 5.85 10.54 1.32
C GLU A 81 5.85 10.26 -0.18
N LEU A 82 5.72 9.00 -0.57
CA LEU A 82 5.65 8.60 -1.96
C LEU A 82 4.42 9.22 -2.67
N TYR A 83 3.29 9.25 -1.99
CA TYR A 83 2.10 9.93 -2.49
C TYR A 83 2.35 11.43 -2.70
N ALA A 84 2.97 12.09 -1.74
CA ALA A 84 3.31 13.51 -1.85
C ALA A 84 4.23 13.79 -3.04
N GLU A 85 5.21 12.93 -3.27
CA GLU A 85 6.11 13.04 -4.44
C GLU A 85 5.34 12.88 -5.76
N GLU A 86 4.52 11.84 -5.86
CA GLU A 86 3.79 11.53 -7.10
C GLU A 86 2.68 12.54 -7.40
N SER A 87 2.01 13.06 -6.38
CA SER A 87 0.91 14.00 -6.53
C SER A 87 1.35 15.46 -6.65
N GLY A 88 2.64 15.74 -6.49
CA GLY A 88 3.18 17.11 -6.49
C GLY A 88 2.86 17.91 -5.24
N GLN A 89 2.44 17.25 -4.16
CA GLN A 89 2.05 17.89 -2.90
C GLN A 89 3.17 17.92 -1.86
N MET A 90 4.42 17.87 -2.31
CA MET A 90 5.59 17.87 -1.44
C MET A 90 5.64 19.05 -0.46
N ASP A 91 5.13 20.20 -0.87
CA ASP A 91 5.17 21.43 -0.06
C ASP A 91 4.31 21.34 1.22
N LEU A 92 3.28 20.50 1.22
CA LEU A 92 2.42 20.31 2.38
C LEU A 92 3.09 19.49 3.49
N LEU A 93 4.17 18.80 3.17
CA LEU A 93 4.94 17.97 4.12
C LEU A 93 6.28 18.61 4.50
N ALA A 94 6.55 19.81 4.03
CA ALA A 94 7.85 20.47 4.12
C ALA A 94 8.44 20.67 5.54
N PRO A 95 7.65 20.78 6.65
CA PRO A 95 8.28 20.97 7.96
C PRO A 95 8.94 19.73 8.56
N HIS A 96 8.68 18.54 8.04
CA HIS A 96 9.14 17.30 8.67
C HIS A 96 9.88 16.36 7.70
N ARG A 97 10.80 16.93 6.92
CA ARG A 97 11.75 16.08 6.20
C ARG A 97 12.69 15.43 7.20
N LEU A 98 12.23 14.33 7.77
CA LEU A 98 13.15 13.40 8.37
C LEU A 98 14.12 12.92 7.26
N PRO A 99 15.42 12.81 7.56
CA PRO A 99 16.35 12.32 6.57
C PRO A 99 15.81 11.00 6.02
N ARG A 100 15.81 10.87 4.71
CA ARG A 100 15.49 9.61 4.03
C ARG A 100 16.38 8.52 4.60
N GLN A 101 16.00 7.98 5.74
CA GLN A 101 16.48 6.66 6.05
C GLN A 101 15.98 5.78 4.91
N ARG A 102 16.91 5.26 4.15
CA ARG A 102 16.59 4.14 3.28
C ARG A 102 15.90 3.11 4.16
N VAL A 103 14.58 3.18 4.20
CA VAL A 103 13.81 2.08 4.75
C VAL A 103 14.01 0.96 3.75
N GLN A 104 15.19 0.36 3.86
CA GLN A 104 15.53 -0.79 3.07
C GLN A 104 14.47 -1.85 3.34
N GLN A 105 13.52 -1.95 2.44
CA GLN A 105 12.73 -3.16 2.28
C GLN A 105 12.14 -3.77 3.56
N SER A 106 12.17 -3.04 4.69
CA SER A 106 11.56 -3.53 5.93
C SER A 106 10.05 -3.78 5.76
N TRP A 107 9.42 -3.11 4.80
CA TRP A 107 8.02 -3.35 4.47
C TRP A 107 7.80 -4.74 3.85
N LEU A 108 8.83 -5.34 3.21
CA LEU A 108 8.76 -6.72 2.70
C LEU A 108 8.74 -7.76 3.82
N PHE A 109 9.23 -7.40 5.00
CA PHE A 109 9.29 -8.31 6.14
C PHE A 109 8.14 -8.11 7.13
N ALA A 110 7.29 -7.10 6.95
CA ALA A 110 6.10 -6.87 7.76
C ALA A 110 5.07 -8.02 7.70
N PRO A 111 4.98 -8.85 6.64
CA PRO A 111 4.04 -9.96 6.56
C PRO A 111 4.14 -11.00 7.65
N ALA A 112 5.29 -11.13 8.32
CA ALA A 112 5.48 -12.16 9.35
C ALA A 112 4.51 -12.02 10.53
N LYS A 113 4.17 -10.79 10.92
CA LYS A 113 3.18 -10.54 11.98
C LYS A 113 1.75 -10.84 11.52
N PHE A 114 1.45 -10.53 10.28
CA PHE A 114 0.16 -10.80 9.69
C PHE A 114 -0.07 -12.31 9.51
N LEU A 115 0.95 -13.04 9.05
CA LEU A 115 0.91 -14.48 8.92
C LEU A 115 0.65 -15.19 10.26
N LYS A 116 1.22 -14.67 11.36
CA LYS A 116 0.96 -15.20 12.70
C LYS A 116 -0.50 -15.03 13.12
N VAL A 117 -1.10 -13.91 12.80
CA VAL A 117 -2.51 -13.64 13.11
C VAL A 117 -3.42 -14.55 12.29
N VAL A 118 -3.13 -14.75 11.01
CA VAL A 118 -3.90 -15.65 10.14
C VAL A 118 -3.75 -17.11 10.58
N ALA A 119 -2.53 -17.54 10.90
CA ALA A 119 -2.28 -18.89 11.40
C ALA A 119 -2.98 -19.15 12.75
N PHE A 120 -3.02 -18.16 13.62
CA PHE A 120 -3.72 -18.26 14.91
C PHE A 120 -5.24 -18.28 14.74
N GLY A 121 -5.77 -17.50 13.79
CA GLY A 121 -7.18 -17.54 13.43
C GLY A 121 -7.60 -18.87 12.82
N GLY A 122 -6.72 -19.54 12.09
CA GLY A 122 -6.95 -20.87 11.54
C GLY A 122 -7.02 -21.95 12.61
N LEU A 123 -6.28 -21.80 13.69
CA LEU A 123 -6.31 -22.71 14.83
C LEU A 123 -7.54 -22.53 15.73
N ALA A 124 -8.12 -21.34 15.75
CA ALA A 124 -9.32 -21.04 16.53
C ALA A 124 -10.60 -21.60 15.92
N THR A 125 -10.56 -22.04 14.65
CA THR A 125 -11.70 -22.63 13.94
C THR A 125 -11.70 -24.18 13.99
N MET A 126 -10.72 -24.76 14.61
CA MET A 126 -10.67 -26.19 14.89
C MET A 126 -10.96 -26.48 16.35
#